data_ab7152bc45b5b383dba6d938059d2f1e
#
_entry.id   ab7152bc45b5b383dba6d938059d2f1e
#
_cell.length_a   1.000
_cell.length_b   1.000
_cell.length_c   1.000
_cell.angle_alpha   90.00
_cell.angle_beta   90.00
_cell.angle_gamma   90.00
#
_symmetry.space_group_name_H-M   'P 1'
#
loop_
_entity.id
_entity.type
_entity.pdbx_description
1 polymer ?
#
loop_
_entity_poly.entity_id
_entity_poly.type
_entity_poly.pdbx_seq_one_letter_code
_entity_poly.pdbx_strand_id
1 'polypeptide(L)'
;MKTEIKIDWLKYENEAKADGFNVVCGIDEAGRGPLAGPVCAAAVILPDGCIIDGVNDSKKLTEKKREQLFDVIKETAVAYSIATADEKEIDEINILQATYLAMNRAFGGLSVKPDMALVDGNRDPGLGIPTRTIVKGDANSMSIAAASILAKVTRDRFMLEMDKKYPEYQFAKHKGYGTKLHYEKLDKYGPSEIHRMTFLRKYYENK
;
A
#
# COMPACT_ATOMS: atom_id res chain seq x y z
N MET A 1 -2.16 36.47 -2.46
CA MET A 1 -3.04 35.34 -2.09
C MET A 1 -2.57 34.13 -2.86
N LYS A 2 -2.09 33.06 -2.21
CA LYS A 2 -1.81 31.79 -2.87
C LYS A 2 -3.18 31.17 -3.18
N THR A 3 -3.53 31.05 -4.44
CA THR A 3 -4.69 30.28 -4.88
C THR A 3 -4.46 28.83 -4.43
N GLU A 4 -5.21 28.35 -3.44
CA GLU A 4 -5.24 26.93 -3.11
C GLU A 4 -5.74 26.20 -4.36
N ILE A 5 -4.87 25.42 -4.98
CA ILE A 5 -5.25 24.52 -6.07
C ILE A 5 -6.11 23.43 -5.43
N LYS A 6 -7.40 23.50 -5.63
CA LYS A 6 -8.34 22.47 -5.19
C LYS A 6 -8.05 21.20 -6.00
N ILE A 7 -7.67 20.12 -5.32
CA ILE A 7 -7.41 18.82 -5.96
C ILE A 7 -8.73 18.29 -6.51
N ASP A 8 -8.75 17.93 -7.78
CA ASP A 8 -9.83 17.17 -8.38
C ASP A 8 -9.56 15.67 -8.14
N TRP A 9 -10.14 15.15 -7.07
CA TRP A 9 -9.97 13.76 -6.63
C TRP A 9 -10.54 12.72 -7.58
N LEU A 10 -11.45 13.11 -8.49
CA LEU A 10 -12.10 12.22 -9.45
C LEU A 10 -11.57 12.40 -10.87
N LYS A 11 -10.54 13.21 -11.07
CA LYS A 11 -10.00 13.51 -12.39
C LYS A 11 -9.73 12.25 -13.21
N TYR A 12 -8.98 11.31 -12.66
CA TYR A 12 -8.56 10.11 -13.39
C TYR A 12 -9.69 9.09 -13.55
N GLU A 13 -10.56 8.99 -12.57
CA GLU A 13 -11.79 8.18 -12.65
C GLU A 13 -12.73 8.72 -13.75
N ASN A 14 -12.90 10.05 -13.82
CA ASN A 14 -13.72 10.70 -14.85
C ASN A 14 -13.10 10.61 -16.25
N GLU A 15 -11.77 10.75 -16.36
CA GLU A 15 -11.06 10.53 -17.63
C GLU A 15 -11.24 9.08 -18.12
N ALA A 16 -11.08 8.08 -17.24
CA ALA A 16 -11.30 6.68 -17.58
C ALA A 16 -12.73 6.42 -18.09
N LYS A 17 -13.75 7.05 -17.47
CA LYS A 17 -15.12 6.98 -17.93
C LYS A 17 -15.35 7.62 -19.29
N ALA A 18 -14.74 8.79 -19.52
CA ALA A 18 -14.81 9.45 -20.81
C ALA A 18 -14.18 8.60 -21.92
N ASP A 19 -13.17 7.78 -21.59
CA ASP A 19 -12.55 6.79 -22.47
C ASP A 19 -13.39 5.52 -22.66
N GLY A 20 -14.56 5.40 -22.00
CA GLY A 20 -15.54 4.32 -22.16
C GLY A 20 -15.43 3.19 -21.13
N PHE A 21 -14.57 3.32 -20.09
CA PHE A 21 -14.48 2.33 -19.00
C PHE A 21 -15.59 2.56 -17.97
N ASN A 22 -16.22 1.47 -17.49
CA ASN A 22 -17.36 1.54 -16.58
C ASN A 22 -17.02 1.18 -15.15
N VAL A 23 -16.04 0.29 -14.95
CA VAL A 23 -15.64 -0.21 -13.63
C VAL A 23 -14.14 0.02 -13.44
N VAL A 24 -13.82 1.10 -12.75
CA VAL A 24 -12.43 1.51 -12.50
C VAL A 24 -12.01 1.11 -11.10
N CYS A 25 -10.85 0.46 -10.94
CA CYS A 25 -10.25 0.23 -9.63
C CYS A 25 -9.01 1.09 -9.41
N GLY A 26 -8.78 1.55 -8.18
CA GLY A 26 -7.53 2.14 -7.73
C GLY A 26 -6.67 1.11 -7.00
N ILE A 27 -5.36 1.13 -7.22
CA ILE A 27 -4.40 0.19 -6.59
C ILE A 27 -3.21 0.95 -6.04
N ASP A 28 -2.80 0.63 -4.81
CA ASP A 28 -1.59 1.15 -4.17
C ASP A 28 -0.97 0.10 -3.25
N GLU A 29 0.29 0.33 -2.82
CA GLU A 29 1.02 -0.53 -1.92
C GLU A 29 1.56 0.21 -0.68
N ALA A 30 1.84 -0.56 0.35
CA ALA A 30 2.57 -0.12 1.54
C ALA A 30 3.66 -1.14 1.92
N GLY A 31 4.82 -0.65 2.36
CA GLY A 31 5.83 -1.52 2.92
C GLY A 31 6.96 -1.93 1.99
N ARG A 32 7.28 -1.18 0.94
CA ARG A 32 8.45 -1.46 0.08
C ARG A 32 9.79 -1.22 0.77
N GLY A 33 9.92 -0.15 1.54
CA GLY A 33 11.19 0.28 2.15
C GLY A 33 11.61 -0.38 3.48
N PRO A 34 10.73 -0.97 4.31
CA PRO A 34 11.10 -1.60 5.56
C PRO A 34 12.06 -2.78 5.43
N LEU A 35 12.85 -3.02 6.49
CA LEU A 35 13.78 -4.16 6.63
C LEU A 35 13.06 -5.44 7.06
N ALA A 36 11.81 -5.33 7.53
CA ALA A 36 11.04 -6.45 8.06
C ALA A 36 9.56 -6.35 7.69
N GLY A 37 8.92 -7.52 7.57
CA GLY A 37 7.50 -7.67 7.26
C GLY A 37 7.18 -7.61 5.78
N PRO A 38 5.93 -7.88 5.40
CA PRO A 38 5.49 -7.99 4.02
C PRO A 38 5.43 -6.65 3.29
N VAL A 39 5.36 -6.69 1.97
CA VAL A 39 4.72 -5.64 1.18
C VAL A 39 3.23 -5.98 1.08
N CYS A 40 2.37 -4.96 1.29
CA CYS A 40 0.92 -5.10 1.28
C CYS A 40 0.37 -4.20 0.16
N ALA A 41 -0.51 -4.72 -0.68
CA ALA A 41 -1.23 -3.97 -1.69
C ALA A 41 -2.74 -4.06 -1.48
N ALA A 42 -3.46 -3.05 -1.93
CA ALA A 42 -4.91 -3.06 -1.96
C ALA A 42 -5.43 -2.60 -3.32
N ALA A 43 -6.57 -3.14 -3.72
CA ALA A 43 -7.36 -2.72 -4.86
C ALA A 43 -8.75 -2.32 -4.38
N VAL A 44 -9.26 -1.17 -4.85
CA VAL A 44 -10.55 -0.60 -4.42
C VAL A 44 -11.35 -0.12 -5.61
N ILE A 45 -12.61 -0.52 -5.68
CA ILE A 45 -13.62 0.01 -6.61
C ILE A 45 -14.59 0.84 -5.78
N LEU A 46 -14.67 2.13 -6.04
CA LEU A 46 -15.64 3.03 -5.40
C LEU A 46 -16.89 3.21 -6.26
N PRO A 47 -18.03 3.57 -5.66
CA PRO A 47 -19.20 4.00 -6.41
C PRO A 47 -18.85 5.20 -7.29
N ASP A 48 -19.59 5.34 -8.39
CA ASP A 48 -19.43 6.47 -9.29
C ASP A 48 -19.57 7.83 -8.60
N GLY A 49 -18.66 8.76 -8.91
CA GLY A 49 -18.64 10.11 -8.32
C GLY A 49 -18.40 10.13 -6.81
N CYS A 50 -18.03 9.00 -6.20
CA CYS A 50 -17.84 8.91 -4.76
C CYS A 50 -16.58 9.68 -4.31
N ILE A 51 -16.77 10.59 -3.35
CA ILE A 51 -15.69 11.25 -2.60
C ILE A 51 -15.87 10.89 -1.13
N ILE A 52 -14.82 10.34 -0.51
CA ILE A 52 -14.82 10.02 0.92
C ILE A 52 -14.14 11.16 1.68
N ASP A 53 -14.88 11.83 2.53
CA ASP A 53 -14.40 12.99 3.28
C ASP A 53 -13.21 12.63 4.20
N GLY A 54 -12.16 13.43 4.10
CA GLY A 54 -10.95 13.27 4.89
C GLY A 54 -9.95 12.26 4.34
N VAL A 55 -10.25 11.57 3.23
CA VAL A 55 -9.25 10.78 2.50
C VAL A 55 -8.20 11.72 1.92
N ASN A 56 -6.95 11.33 2.07
CA ASN A 56 -5.76 12.01 1.55
C ASN A 56 -4.62 10.98 1.48
N ASP A 57 -3.47 11.38 0.92
CA ASP A 57 -2.22 10.63 1.02
C ASP A 57 -2.06 10.05 2.44
N SER A 58 -1.99 8.72 2.54
CA SER A 58 -1.99 8.00 3.83
C SER A 58 -0.86 8.43 4.76
N LYS A 59 0.25 8.94 4.21
CA LYS A 59 1.43 9.42 4.96
C LYS A 59 1.19 10.78 5.64
N LYS A 60 0.19 11.55 5.15
CA LYS A 60 -0.21 12.84 5.75
C LYS A 60 -1.27 12.70 6.84
N LEU A 61 -1.88 11.53 6.94
CA LEU A 61 -2.92 11.24 7.93
C LEU A 61 -2.31 10.70 9.23
N THR A 62 -2.94 11.04 10.37
CA THR A 62 -2.60 10.38 11.64
C THR A 62 -3.04 8.91 11.63
N GLU A 63 -2.41 8.07 12.45
CA GLU A 63 -2.80 6.65 12.57
C GLU A 63 -4.28 6.49 12.93
N LYS A 64 -4.77 7.28 13.89
CA LYS A 64 -6.19 7.29 14.29
C LYS A 64 -7.13 7.63 13.13
N LYS A 65 -6.75 8.62 12.29
CA LYS A 65 -7.58 9.00 11.13
C LYS A 65 -7.57 7.92 10.06
N ARG A 66 -6.41 7.28 9.82
CA ARG A 66 -6.32 6.14 8.88
C ARG A 66 -7.20 4.96 9.33
N GLU A 67 -7.18 4.61 10.63
CA GLU A 67 -8.02 3.55 11.19
C GLU A 67 -9.51 3.84 11.00
N GLN A 68 -9.96 5.08 11.24
CA GLN A 68 -11.34 5.48 10.99
C GLN A 68 -11.71 5.37 9.51
N LEU A 69 -10.84 5.85 8.62
CA LEU A 69 -11.08 5.81 7.19
C LEU A 69 -11.03 4.39 6.62
N PHE A 70 -10.27 3.50 7.22
CA PHE A 70 -10.21 2.09 6.82
C PHE A 70 -11.59 1.44 6.86
N ASP A 71 -12.35 1.65 7.92
CA ASP A 71 -13.69 1.10 8.07
C ASP A 71 -14.67 1.79 7.10
N VAL A 72 -14.61 3.13 7.01
CA VAL A 72 -15.45 3.91 6.06
C VAL A 72 -15.22 3.46 4.61
N ILE A 73 -13.96 3.26 4.20
CA ILE A 73 -13.64 2.80 2.84
C ILE A 73 -14.25 1.41 2.59
N LYS A 74 -14.13 0.48 3.53
CA LYS A 74 -14.67 -0.87 3.40
C LYS A 74 -16.20 -0.90 3.30
N GLU A 75 -16.87 -0.01 4.04
CA GLU A 75 -18.33 0.13 4.01
C GLU A 75 -18.82 0.82 2.73
N THR A 76 -18.02 1.74 2.17
CA THR A 76 -18.40 2.53 1.00
C THR A 76 -18.06 1.84 -0.32
N ALA A 77 -16.98 1.06 -0.37
CA ALA A 77 -16.50 0.45 -1.60
C ALA A 77 -17.50 -0.56 -2.21
N VAL A 78 -17.66 -0.51 -3.52
CA VAL A 78 -18.38 -1.55 -4.29
C VAL A 78 -17.69 -2.90 -4.16
N ALA A 79 -16.35 -2.88 -4.23
CA ALA A 79 -15.49 -4.02 -3.95
C ALA A 79 -14.12 -3.52 -3.50
N TYR A 80 -13.48 -4.29 -2.63
CA TYR A 80 -12.08 -4.11 -2.28
C TYR A 80 -11.41 -5.46 -2.04
N SER A 81 -10.11 -5.50 -2.20
CA SER A 81 -9.30 -6.64 -1.83
C SER A 81 -7.92 -6.18 -1.36
N ILE A 82 -7.36 -6.90 -0.40
CA ILE A 82 -6.06 -6.61 0.20
C ILE A 82 -5.25 -7.90 0.15
N ALA A 83 -4.00 -7.80 -0.31
CA ALA A 83 -3.11 -8.95 -0.40
C ALA A 83 -1.67 -8.55 -0.05
N THR A 84 -0.86 -9.55 0.24
CA THR A 84 0.54 -9.37 0.63
C THR A 84 1.46 -10.26 -0.21
N ALA A 85 2.73 -9.86 -0.28
CA ALA A 85 3.83 -10.76 -0.53
C ALA A 85 4.76 -10.69 0.70
N ASP A 86 5.13 -11.84 1.24
CA ASP A 86 5.88 -11.93 2.48
C ASP A 86 7.39 -11.67 2.30
N GLU A 87 8.13 -11.71 3.38
CA GLU A 87 9.58 -11.46 3.39
C GLU A 87 10.37 -12.50 2.58
N LYS A 88 9.89 -13.75 2.50
CA LYS A 88 10.55 -14.82 1.74
C LYS A 88 10.36 -14.61 0.25
N GLU A 89 9.13 -14.27 -0.16
CA GLU A 89 8.83 -13.90 -1.55
C GLU A 89 9.62 -12.66 -1.97
N ILE A 90 9.75 -11.65 -1.07
CA ILE A 90 10.57 -10.46 -1.34
C ILE A 90 12.03 -10.84 -1.55
N ASP A 91 12.58 -11.72 -0.73
CA ASP A 91 13.96 -12.17 -0.83
C ASP A 91 14.21 -13.03 -2.08
N GLU A 92 13.22 -13.81 -2.52
CA GLU A 92 13.29 -14.65 -3.71
C GLU A 92 13.22 -13.85 -5.02
N ILE A 93 12.19 -12.99 -5.16
CA ILE A 93 11.87 -12.33 -6.44
C ILE A 93 12.20 -10.84 -6.47
N ASN A 94 12.80 -10.27 -5.44
CA ASN A 94 13.03 -8.86 -5.12
C ASN A 94 11.77 -8.04 -4.85
N ILE A 95 11.97 -6.86 -4.23
CA ILE A 95 10.86 -6.01 -3.76
C ILE A 95 9.97 -5.49 -4.89
N LEU A 96 10.50 -5.24 -6.08
CA LEU A 96 9.68 -4.75 -7.19
C LEU A 96 8.72 -5.84 -7.66
N GLN A 97 9.21 -7.05 -7.88
CA GLN A 97 8.39 -8.18 -8.31
C GLN A 97 7.40 -8.61 -7.21
N ALA A 98 7.83 -8.60 -5.95
CA ALA A 98 6.95 -8.88 -4.82
C ALA A 98 5.83 -7.83 -4.68
N THR A 99 6.11 -6.54 -4.98
CA THR A 99 5.08 -5.49 -5.04
C THR A 99 4.06 -5.81 -6.13
N TYR A 100 4.50 -6.16 -7.33
CA TYR A 100 3.61 -6.55 -8.42
C TYR A 100 2.80 -7.80 -8.10
N LEU A 101 3.41 -8.78 -7.45
CA LEU A 101 2.72 -9.99 -6.98
C LEU A 101 1.60 -9.64 -6.00
N ALA A 102 1.87 -8.76 -5.01
CA ALA A 102 0.85 -8.30 -4.07
C ALA A 102 -0.27 -7.53 -4.77
N MET A 103 0.06 -6.63 -5.73
CA MET A 103 -0.92 -5.89 -6.52
C MET A 103 -1.80 -6.83 -7.37
N ASN A 104 -1.20 -7.81 -8.05
CA ASN A 104 -1.93 -8.81 -8.84
C ASN A 104 -2.85 -9.67 -7.96
N ARG A 105 -2.40 -10.07 -6.77
CA ARG A 105 -3.22 -10.80 -5.80
C ARG A 105 -4.39 -9.95 -5.31
N ALA A 106 -4.14 -8.66 -4.98
CA ALA A 106 -5.21 -7.74 -4.57
C ALA A 106 -6.22 -7.52 -5.69
N PHE A 107 -5.76 -7.30 -6.92
CA PHE A 107 -6.61 -7.18 -8.10
C PHE A 107 -7.43 -8.47 -8.35
N GLY A 108 -6.79 -9.63 -8.32
CA GLY A 108 -7.44 -10.93 -8.52
C GLY A 108 -8.45 -11.31 -7.44
N GLY A 109 -8.33 -10.74 -6.24
CA GLY A 109 -9.25 -10.94 -5.12
C GLY A 109 -10.50 -10.05 -5.12
N LEU A 110 -10.64 -9.13 -6.08
CA LEU A 110 -11.84 -8.30 -6.21
C LEU A 110 -13.06 -9.15 -6.58
N SER A 111 -14.16 -8.96 -5.85
CA SER A 111 -15.44 -9.64 -6.11
C SER A 111 -16.17 -9.12 -7.36
N VAL A 112 -15.82 -7.91 -7.80
CA VAL A 112 -16.29 -7.28 -9.04
C VAL A 112 -15.09 -7.11 -9.95
N LYS A 113 -15.22 -7.52 -11.24
CA LYS A 113 -14.14 -7.39 -12.23
C LYS A 113 -14.08 -5.96 -12.78
N PRO A 114 -12.99 -5.22 -12.57
CA PRO A 114 -12.80 -3.91 -13.22
C PRO A 114 -12.42 -4.09 -14.70
N ASP A 115 -12.76 -3.09 -15.51
CA ASP A 115 -12.36 -3.00 -16.92
C ASP A 115 -11.16 -2.05 -17.12
N MET A 116 -10.80 -1.29 -16.08
CA MET A 116 -9.59 -0.44 -16.02
C MET A 116 -9.01 -0.36 -14.61
N ALA A 117 -7.67 -0.29 -14.52
CA ALA A 117 -6.95 -0.06 -13.27
C ALA A 117 -6.19 1.29 -13.29
N LEU A 118 -6.32 2.06 -12.20
CA LEU A 118 -5.48 3.20 -11.86
C LEU A 118 -4.47 2.74 -10.79
N VAL A 119 -3.18 2.84 -11.07
CA VAL A 119 -2.13 2.31 -10.18
C VAL A 119 -1.21 3.43 -9.73
N ASP A 120 -0.94 3.53 -8.42
CA ASP A 120 0.09 4.46 -7.94
C ASP A 120 1.47 4.09 -8.49
N GLY A 121 2.20 5.12 -8.92
CA GLY A 121 3.57 4.93 -9.43
C GLY A 121 3.73 5.19 -10.92
N ASN A 122 4.81 4.64 -11.49
CA ASN A 122 5.23 4.91 -12.87
C ASN A 122 5.45 3.62 -13.70
N ARG A 123 5.03 2.47 -13.20
CA ARG A 123 5.20 1.16 -13.87
C ARG A 123 3.96 0.31 -13.75
N ASP A 124 3.57 -0.29 -14.86
CA ASP A 124 2.47 -1.25 -14.92
C ASP A 124 2.88 -2.57 -14.23
N PRO A 125 2.08 -3.06 -13.26
CA PRO A 125 2.30 -4.36 -12.62
C PRO A 125 1.89 -5.56 -13.48
N GLY A 126 1.34 -5.36 -14.67
CA GLY A 126 0.93 -6.44 -15.58
C GLY A 126 -0.36 -7.12 -15.16
N LEU A 127 -1.44 -6.35 -14.94
CA LEU A 127 -2.75 -6.86 -14.46
C LEU A 127 -3.58 -7.58 -15.56
N GLY A 128 -3.15 -7.50 -16.82
CA GLY A 128 -3.89 -8.12 -17.94
C GLY A 128 -5.13 -7.36 -18.39
N ILE A 129 -5.34 -6.13 -17.91
CA ILE A 129 -6.38 -5.19 -18.35
C ILE A 129 -5.75 -3.81 -18.64
N PRO A 130 -6.46 -2.90 -19.33
CA PRO A 130 -6.04 -1.51 -19.46
C PRO A 130 -5.65 -0.92 -18.11
N THR A 131 -4.41 -0.41 -18.03
CA THR A 131 -3.84 0.10 -16.79
C THR A 131 -3.23 1.48 -17.03
N ARG A 132 -3.57 2.45 -16.17
CA ARG A 132 -2.96 3.78 -16.15
C ARG A 132 -2.17 3.96 -14.87
N THR A 133 -0.86 4.19 -15.01
CA THR A 133 0.01 4.50 -13.88
C THR A 133 -0.01 5.99 -13.60
N ILE A 134 -0.12 6.38 -12.33
CA ILE A 134 -0.25 7.76 -11.90
C ILE A 134 0.77 8.04 -10.81
N VAL A 135 1.76 8.86 -11.12
CA VAL A 135 2.76 9.28 -10.13
C VAL A 135 2.09 10.14 -9.05
N LYS A 136 2.25 9.74 -7.79
CA LYS A 136 1.53 10.30 -6.64
C LYS A 136 0.01 10.17 -6.79
N GLY A 137 -0.46 9.04 -7.28
CA GLY A 137 -1.87 8.75 -7.43
C GLY A 137 -2.61 8.78 -6.08
N ASP A 138 -1.95 8.37 -5.01
CA ASP A 138 -2.43 8.46 -3.62
C ASP A 138 -2.79 9.90 -3.16
N ALA A 139 -2.31 10.91 -3.86
CA ALA A 139 -2.61 12.33 -3.62
C ALA A 139 -3.53 12.96 -4.69
N ASN A 140 -3.95 12.23 -5.73
CA ASN A 140 -4.62 12.79 -6.89
C ASN A 140 -5.80 11.96 -7.43
N SER A 141 -6.04 10.75 -6.92
CA SER A 141 -7.13 9.85 -7.30
C SER A 141 -7.78 9.29 -6.04
N MET A 142 -9.09 9.35 -5.96
CA MET A 142 -9.85 8.91 -4.78
C MET A 142 -9.73 7.40 -4.57
N SER A 143 -9.81 6.62 -5.63
CA SER A 143 -9.72 5.15 -5.56
C SER A 143 -8.31 4.68 -5.17
N ILE A 144 -7.25 5.34 -5.68
CA ILE A 144 -5.86 5.04 -5.28
C ILE A 144 -5.62 5.45 -3.83
N ALA A 145 -6.09 6.64 -3.41
CA ALA A 145 -5.95 7.10 -2.02
C ALA A 145 -6.66 6.17 -1.03
N ALA A 146 -7.84 5.66 -1.39
CA ALA A 146 -8.54 4.64 -0.62
C ALA A 146 -7.72 3.34 -0.52
N ALA A 147 -7.16 2.85 -1.63
CA ALA A 147 -6.28 1.69 -1.66
C ALA A 147 -5.02 1.89 -0.79
N SER A 148 -4.39 3.07 -0.85
CA SER A 148 -3.25 3.45 -0.01
C SER A 148 -3.54 3.30 1.48
N ILE A 149 -4.71 3.78 1.93
CA ILE A 149 -5.13 3.67 3.32
C ILE A 149 -5.34 2.21 3.71
N LEU A 150 -6.03 1.40 2.89
CA LEU A 150 -6.26 -0.01 3.17
C LEU A 150 -4.95 -0.79 3.26
N ALA A 151 -4.05 -0.61 2.32
CA ALA A 151 -2.74 -1.27 2.32
C ALA A 151 -1.92 -0.86 3.55
N LYS A 152 -1.88 0.44 3.87
CA LYS A 152 -1.11 0.98 5.00
C LYS A 152 -1.61 0.50 6.35
N VAL A 153 -2.92 0.57 6.60
CA VAL A 153 -3.51 0.13 7.87
C VAL A 153 -3.32 -1.37 8.07
N THR A 154 -3.58 -2.16 7.03
CA THR A 154 -3.41 -3.62 7.10
C THR A 154 -1.97 -3.99 7.44
N ARG A 155 -0.99 -3.35 6.78
CA ARG A 155 0.42 -3.60 7.07
C ARG A 155 0.82 -3.14 8.47
N ASP A 156 0.35 -1.97 8.92
CA ASP A 156 0.69 -1.47 10.26
C ASP A 156 0.10 -2.37 11.36
N ARG A 157 -1.11 -2.89 11.18
CA ARG A 157 -1.72 -3.88 12.08
C ARG A 157 -0.89 -5.18 12.12
N PHE A 158 -0.43 -5.69 10.97
CA PHE A 158 0.49 -6.84 10.95
C PHE A 158 1.75 -6.56 11.78
N MET A 159 2.36 -5.39 11.64
CA MET A 159 3.57 -5.06 12.40
C MET A 159 3.29 -4.90 13.91
N LEU A 160 2.09 -4.52 14.32
CA LEU A 160 1.68 -4.52 15.73
C LEU A 160 1.52 -5.95 16.29
N GLU A 161 1.01 -6.89 15.49
CA GLU A 161 0.97 -8.30 15.90
C GLU A 161 2.39 -8.90 16.00
N MET A 162 3.29 -8.52 15.08
CA MET A 162 4.69 -8.94 15.15
C MET A 162 5.43 -8.32 16.34
N ASP A 163 5.04 -7.14 16.79
CA ASP A 163 5.58 -6.55 18.03
C ASP A 163 5.24 -7.39 19.27
N LYS A 164 4.04 -7.98 19.30
CA LYS A 164 3.65 -8.90 20.38
C LYS A 164 4.43 -10.23 20.32
N LYS A 165 4.70 -10.75 19.10
CA LYS A 165 5.44 -11.99 18.89
C LYS A 165 6.95 -11.83 19.15
N TYR A 166 7.50 -10.67 18.82
CA TYR A 166 8.92 -10.34 18.92
C TYR A 166 9.13 -8.99 19.65
N PRO A 167 8.76 -8.91 20.96
CA PRO A 167 8.74 -7.65 21.70
C PRO A 167 10.10 -6.96 21.81
N GLU A 168 11.19 -7.74 21.71
CA GLU A 168 12.56 -7.25 21.75
C GLU A 168 12.91 -6.30 20.61
N TYR A 169 12.24 -6.41 19.43
CA TYR A 169 12.49 -5.54 18.28
C TYR A 169 11.75 -4.20 18.35
N GLN A 170 10.66 -4.11 19.11
CA GLN A 170 9.83 -2.91 19.22
C GLN A 170 9.25 -2.45 17.86
N PHE A 171 8.74 -3.40 17.07
CA PHE A 171 8.16 -3.13 15.74
C PHE A 171 7.00 -2.12 15.77
N ALA A 172 6.27 -2.02 16.87
CA ALA A 172 5.22 -1.02 17.03
C ALA A 172 5.73 0.41 16.84
N LYS A 173 7.00 0.71 17.19
CA LYS A 173 7.57 2.05 17.09
C LYS A 173 7.97 2.43 15.67
N HIS A 174 8.52 1.50 14.92
CA HIS A 174 9.13 1.80 13.61
C HIS A 174 8.53 0.99 12.45
N LYS A 175 7.55 0.12 12.71
CA LYS A 175 6.84 -0.67 11.68
C LYS A 175 7.78 -1.39 10.69
N GLY A 176 8.96 -1.80 11.16
CA GLY A 176 9.99 -2.49 10.39
C GLY A 176 10.92 -1.58 9.57
N TYR A 177 10.75 -0.26 9.59
CA TYR A 177 11.67 0.66 8.90
C TYR A 177 13.05 0.68 9.54
N GLY A 178 14.10 0.93 8.73
CA GLY A 178 15.51 0.98 9.13
C GLY A 178 15.84 2.24 9.95
N THR A 179 15.26 2.35 11.14
CA THR A 179 15.59 3.39 12.11
C THR A 179 16.80 2.98 12.95
N LYS A 180 17.42 3.94 13.63
CA LYS A 180 18.52 3.67 14.57
C LYS A 180 18.13 2.58 15.58
N LEU A 181 16.93 2.69 16.16
CA LEU A 181 16.39 1.69 17.09
C LEU A 181 16.33 0.30 16.46
N HIS A 182 15.88 0.17 15.22
CA HIS A 182 15.77 -1.12 14.56
C HIS A 182 17.15 -1.77 14.35
N TYR A 183 18.15 -1.00 13.91
CA TYR A 183 19.52 -1.48 13.77
C TYR A 183 20.14 -1.86 15.13
N GLU A 184 19.93 -1.09 16.20
CA GLU A 184 20.36 -1.46 17.57
C GLU A 184 19.77 -2.80 18.02
N LYS A 185 18.52 -3.09 17.63
CA LYS A 185 17.88 -4.39 17.93
C LYS A 185 18.45 -5.52 17.10
N LEU A 186 18.72 -5.29 15.82
CA LEU A 186 19.41 -6.23 14.94
C LEU A 186 20.81 -6.56 15.44
N ASP A 187 21.54 -5.57 15.98
CA ASP A 187 22.87 -5.78 16.56
C ASP A 187 22.84 -6.68 17.80
N LYS A 188 21.79 -6.52 18.59
CA LYS A 188 21.67 -7.25 19.86
C LYS A 188 21.08 -8.63 19.71
N TYR A 189 20.11 -8.82 18.84
CA TYR A 189 19.28 -10.03 18.77
C TYR A 189 19.42 -10.79 17.44
N GLY A 190 20.11 -10.21 16.44
CA GLY A 190 20.13 -10.75 15.08
C GLY A 190 18.83 -10.50 14.32
N PRO A 191 18.64 -11.06 13.13
CA PRO A 191 17.39 -10.98 12.39
C PRO A 191 16.36 -11.98 12.93
N SER A 192 15.09 -11.58 13.00
CA SER A 192 13.95 -12.47 13.24
C SER A 192 13.45 -13.09 11.92
N GLU A 193 12.48 -14.01 12.01
CA GLU A 193 11.88 -14.70 10.86
C GLU A 193 11.24 -13.76 9.83
N ILE A 194 10.79 -12.56 10.26
CA ILE A 194 10.13 -11.61 9.37
C ILE A 194 11.09 -10.60 8.73
N HIS A 195 12.40 -10.71 8.95
CA HIS A 195 13.37 -9.83 8.31
C HIS A 195 13.66 -10.24 6.88
N ARG A 196 13.82 -9.21 6.02
CA ARG A 196 14.20 -9.37 4.61
C ARG A 196 15.72 -9.46 4.51
N MET A 197 16.24 -10.66 4.36
CA MET A 197 17.67 -10.92 4.40
C MET A 197 18.42 -10.21 3.27
N THR A 198 17.83 -10.09 2.09
CA THR A 198 18.41 -9.33 0.97
C THR A 198 18.60 -7.85 1.29
N PHE A 199 17.72 -7.24 2.12
CA PHE A 199 17.83 -5.84 2.55
C PHE A 199 18.92 -5.65 3.61
N LEU A 200 19.20 -6.68 4.40
CA LEU A 200 20.21 -6.65 5.46
C LEU A 200 21.62 -7.01 4.97
N ARG A 201 21.77 -7.55 3.73
CA ARG A 201 23.05 -8.00 3.20
C ARG A 201 24.15 -6.95 3.35
N LYS A 202 23.95 -5.75 2.81
CA LYS A 202 24.94 -4.66 2.89
C LYS A 202 25.24 -4.22 4.32
N TYR A 203 24.26 -4.31 5.21
CA TYR A 203 24.45 -3.95 6.61
C TYR A 203 25.41 -4.93 7.30
N TYR A 204 25.29 -6.24 7.05
CA TYR A 204 26.17 -7.25 7.64
C TYR A 204 27.53 -7.35 6.92
N GLU A 205 27.61 -7.09 5.63
CA GLU A 205 28.86 -7.05 4.86
C GLU A 205 29.79 -5.90 5.29
N ASN A 206 29.26 -4.83 5.86
CA ASN A 206 30.01 -3.64 6.28
C ASN A 206 30.31 -3.62 7.81
N LYS A 207 30.08 -4.72 8.54
CA LYS A 207 30.43 -4.92 9.93
C LYS A 207 31.70 -5.74 10.08
#